data_6909cd35c0641e72ad61eb0d60c55ff6
#
_entry.id   6909cd35c0641e72ad61eb0d60c55ff6
#
_cell.length_a   1.000
_cell.length_b   1.000
_cell.length_c   1.000
_cell.angle_alpha   90.00
_cell.angle_beta   90.00
_cell.angle_gamma   90.00
#
_symmetry.space_group_name_H-M   'P 1'
#
loop_
_entity.id
_entity.type
_entity.pdbx_description
1 polymer ?
#
loop_
_entity_poly.entity_id
_entity_poly.type
_entity_poly.pdbx_seq_one_letter_code
_entity_poly.pdbx_strand_id
1 'polypeptide(L)'
;MLSRLSADRYISRFRLVSLSLDAILQETTVCRRRERLRVITDEFDLEAVYGGTLDRIKAQGGHKSRLGTTALMWICHAERQLRAEELCQALAVEIGSTDCNVDDAPSIQTVLSYCQGFVVVDKEESTVQLIHHTLREYLVNHQSFFQYPHMFIAETCLTYLNSQQVVALTTSFVQCIQHLPFLEYSALYWGTHIKDQLTDVGKALALKLFSCYLYHISIRPLLEHALGRSLTFLGFSKFTGLHCASIFGLVEIVRTLIMMEGVDINGVDETGATPLLWAAMNGHEVVVELLLGWKEADPSRPGGGRRTPISWAAGNGHAAVVWLLLGRKDVDPNGVDIADKTPILWASENGHERAMRLLLGREDIDPDGPDSYDRAPISRAAANGHEAVVKLLLGRKGVDPDRPDNGGRTPISWAAGGGHEVLVKLLLEQEGVNPDRPDHDGRTPIFWAAAGKHDAVVKLLCKAVPISNADVRLSP
;
A
#
# COMPACT_ATOMS: atom_id res chain seq x y z
N MET A 1 -13.71 12.23 18.94
CA MET A 1 -13.16 12.49 17.60
C MET A 1 -13.59 13.84 17.02
N LEU A 2 -14.88 14.22 17.07
CA LEU A 2 -15.39 15.52 16.54
C LEU A 2 -14.88 16.76 17.29
N SER A 3 -14.56 16.67 18.58
CA SER A 3 -14.02 17.81 19.37
C SER A 3 -12.56 18.12 19.07
N ARG A 4 -11.72 17.14 18.67
CA ARG A 4 -10.33 17.37 18.25
C ARG A 4 -10.27 18.05 16.88
N LEU A 5 -11.10 17.65 15.92
CA LEU A 5 -11.18 18.26 14.59
C LEU A 5 -11.61 19.75 14.60
N SER A 6 -12.38 20.17 15.63
CA SER A 6 -12.74 21.59 15.78
C SER A 6 -11.59 22.41 16.37
N ALA A 7 -10.86 21.88 17.35
CA ALA A 7 -9.72 22.55 17.96
C ALA A 7 -8.56 22.76 16.97
N ASP A 8 -8.27 21.76 16.13
CA ASP A 8 -7.23 21.84 15.11
C ASP A 8 -7.55 22.89 14.01
N ARG A 9 -8.83 23.05 13.65
CA ARG A 9 -9.28 24.11 12.74
C ARG A 9 -9.10 25.51 13.32
N TYR A 10 -9.30 25.69 14.63
CA TYR A 10 -9.09 26.99 15.29
C TYR A 10 -7.60 27.29 15.44
N ILE A 11 -6.77 26.31 15.82
CA ILE A 11 -5.34 26.48 15.97
C ILE A 11 -4.66 26.81 14.62
N SER A 12 -5.07 26.14 13.55
CA SER A 12 -4.53 26.42 12.21
C SER A 12 -4.92 27.78 11.65
N ARG A 13 -6.15 28.26 11.90
CA ARG A 13 -6.56 29.64 11.57
C ARG A 13 -5.76 30.67 12.35
N PHE A 14 -5.49 30.44 13.64
CA PHE A 14 -4.65 31.32 14.46
C PHE A 14 -3.21 31.41 13.93
N ARG A 15 -2.66 30.31 13.44
CA ARG A 15 -1.31 30.28 12.85
C ARG A 15 -1.23 31.02 11.51
N LEU A 16 -2.26 30.91 10.67
CA LEU A 16 -2.37 31.69 9.43
C LEU A 16 -2.46 33.19 9.71
N VAL A 17 -3.21 33.59 10.74
CA VAL A 17 -3.28 34.99 11.20
C VAL A 17 -1.92 35.43 11.74
N SER A 18 -1.18 34.58 12.46
CA SER A 18 0.18 34.89 12.95
C SER A 18 1.15 35.15 11.79
N LEU A 19 1.14 34.32 10.74
CA LEU A 19 1.96 34.52 9.54
C LEU A 19 1.63 35.84 8.82
N SER A 20 0.34 36.16 8.76
CA SER A 20 -0.13 37.42 8.17
C SER A 20 0.31 38.62 8.99
N LEU A 21 0.26 38.52 10.32
CA LEU A 21 0.74 39.57 11.25
C LEU A 21 2.26 39.76 11.15
N ASP A 22 3.02 38.67 11.10
CA ASP A 22 4.49 38.76 10.93
C ASP A 22 4.85 39.44 9.61
N ALA A 23 4.13 39.12 8.53
CA ALA A 23 4.31 39.77 7.24
C ALA A 23 3.99 41.27 7.27
N ILE A 24 2.99 41.70 8.05
CA ILE A 24 2.63 43.11 8.25
C ILE A 24 3.64 43.83 9.11
N LEU A 25 4.12 43.20 10.18
CA LEU A 25 5.08 43.80 11.12
C LEU A 25 6.48 44.01 10.51
N GLN A 26 6.85 43.23 9.50
CA GLN A 26 8.10 43.39 8.76
C GLN A 26 8.09 44.53 7.76
N GLU A 27 6.93 45.09 7.40
CA GLU A 27 6.86 46.28 6.55
C GLU A 27 7.39 47.51 7.28
N THR A 28 8.28 48.25 6.61
CA THR A 28 9.00 49.37 7.19
C THR A 28 8.18 50.65 7.35
N THR A 29 7.07 50.78 6.63
CA THR A 29 6.22 51.97 6.64
C THR A 29 4.78 51.69 7.04
N VAL A 30 4.16 52.65 7.76
CA VAL A 30 2.75 52.56 8.19
C VAL A 30 1.81 52.47 7.00
N CYS A 31 2.14 53.10 5.88
CA CYS A 31 1.33 53.10 4.66
C CYS A 31 1.28 51.67 4.07
N ARG A 32 2.44 51.02 3.92
CA ARG A 32 2.54 49.62 3.42
C ARG A 32 1.90 48.60 4.39
N ARG A 33 2.02 48.85 5.72
CA ARG A 33 1.31 48.01 6.71
C ARG A 33 -0.22 48.10 6.55
N ARG A 34 -0.78 49.32 6.30
CA ARG A 34 -2.20 49.54 6.10
C ARG A 34 -2.70 48.92 4.77
N GLU A 35 -1.91 49.03 3.73
CA GLU A 35 -2.25 48.47 2.42
C GLU A 35 -2.26 46.92 2.48
N ARG A 36 -1.29 46.34 3.14
CA ARG A 36 -1.23 44.91 3.35
C ARG A 36 -2.34 44.38 4.29
N LEU A 37 -2.73 45.16 5.30
CA LEU A 37 -3.89 44.87 6.15
C LEU A 37 -5.20 44.87 5.34
N ARG A 38 -5.38 45.82 4.41
CA ARG A 38 -6.56 45.87 3.53
C ARG A 38 -6.65 44.62 2.61
N VAL A 39 -5.56 44.24 1.98
CA VAL A 39 -5.49 43.02 1.13
C VAL A 39 -5.87 41.78 1.91
N ILE A 40 -5.49 41.69 3.18
CA ILE A 40 -5.79 40.52 4.05
C ILE A 40 -7.24 40.56 4.56
N THR A 41 -7.87 41.76 4.69
CA THR A 41 -9.23 41.87 5.24
C THR A 41 -10.32 41.82 4.19
N ASP A 42 -10.06 42.25 2.94
CA ASP A 42 -11.09 42.35 1.89
C ASP A 42 -11.30 41.01 1.13
N GLU A 43 -10.25 40.20 0.95
CA GLU A 43 -10.34 38.79 0.53
C GLU A 43 -9.15 38.08 1.20
N PHE A 44 -9.43 37.03 1.96
CA PHE A 44 -8.37 36.19 2.56
C PHE A 44 -7.67 35.42 1.43
N ASP A 45 -6.82 36.16 0.68
CA ASP A 45 -6.07 35.60 -0.44
C ASP A 45 -4.90 34.78 0.11
N LEU A 46 -5.19 33.50 0.36
CA LEU A 46 -4.19 32.51 0.78
C LEU A 46 -3.01 32.44 -0.19
N GLU A 47 -3.27 32.70 -1.47
CA GLU A 47 -2.26 32.66 -2.53
C GLU A 47 -1.23 33.79 -2.34
N ALA A 48 -1.67 35.01 -2.03
CA ALA A 48 -0.78 36.13 -1.73
C ALA A 48 0.03 35.91 -0.42
N VAL A 49 -0.59 35.35 0.61
CA VAL A 49 0.08 35.05 1.89
C VAL A 49 1.15 33.98 1.72
N TYR A 50 0.83 32.89 1.01
CA TYR A 50 1.76 31.79 0.76
C TYR A 50 2.90 32.24 -0.17
N GLY A 51 2.57 32.90 -1.29
CA GLY A 51 3.54 33.45 -2.23
C GLY A 51 4.55 34.39 -1.54
N GLY A 52 4.06 35.37 -0.78
CA GLY A 52 4.91 36.29 -0.05
C GLY A 52 5.84 35.62 0.99
N THR A 53 5.39 34.54 1.63
CA THR A 53 6.26 33.81 2.57
C THR A 53 7.29 32.96 1.82
N LEU A 54 6.92 32.35 0.72
CA LEU A 54 7.85 31.62 -0.14
C LEU A 54 8.93 32.54 -0.75
N ASP A 55 8.54 33.75 -1.15
CA ASP A 55 9.50 34.74 -1.65
C ASP A 55 10.49 35.14 -0.54
N ARG A 56 10.04 35.25 0.71
CA ARG A 56 10.94 35.46 1.86
C ARG A 56 11.89 34.29 2.09
N ILE A 57 11.40 33.04 1.96
CA ILE A 57 12.25 31.84 2.07
C ILE A 57 13.32 31.87 0.96
N LYS A 58 12.93 32.20 -0.27
CA LYS A 58 13.88 32.35 -1.40
C LYS A 58 14.87 33.50 -1.18
N ALA A 59 14.39 34.62 -0.66
CA ALA A 59 15.20 35.82 -0.42
C ALA A 59 16.26 35.63 0.69
N GLN A 60 16.18 34.59 1.53
CA GLN A 60 17.25 34.28 2.50
C GLN A 60 18.58 34.00 1.82
N GLY A 61 18.56 33.53 0.56
CA GLY A 61 19.75 33.27 -0.25
C GLY A 61 20.57 32.07 0.19
N GLY A 62 21.43 31.60 -0.69
CA GLY A 62 22.45 30.59 -0.41
C GLY A 62 21.90 29.31 0.24
N HIS A 63 22.61 28.84 1.24
CA HIS A 63 22.31 27.59 1.96
C HIS A 63 20.93 27.62 2.69
N LYS A 64 20.56 28.78 3.26
CA LYS A 64 19.32 28.92 4.04
C LYS A 64 18.08 28.72 3.17
N SER A 65 18.05 29.37 2.01
CA SER A 65 16.96 29.24 1.05
C SER A 65 16.86 27.83 0.51
N ARG A 66 17.99 27.21 0.17
CA ARG A 66 18.03 25.82 -0.31
C ARG A 66 17.50 24.85 0.74
N LEU A 67 17.95 24.97 2.01
CA LEU A 67 17.52 24.11 3.08
C LEU A 67 16.02 24.24 3.36
N GLY A 68 15.49 25.47 3.44
CA GLY A 68 14.07 25.72 3.67
C GLY A 68 13.18 25.17 2.53
N THR A 69 13.59 25.41 1.28
CA THR A 69 12.84 24.88 0.11
C THR A 69 12.90 23.36 0.01
N THR A 70 14.04 22.76 0.27
CA THR A 70 14.20 21.29 0.27
C THR A 70 13.37 20.66 1.39
N ALA A 71 13.34 21.26 2.58
CA ALA A 71 12.49 20.78 3.68
C ALA A 71 11.00 20.80 3.31
N LEU A 72 10.52 21.91 2.71
CA LEU A 72 9.13 22.00 2.23
C LEU A 72 8.83 20.94 1.15
N MET A 73 9.76 20.71 0.23
CA MET A 73 9.63 19.67 -0.79
C MET A 73 9.47 18.28 -0.15
N TRP A 74 10.32 17.93 0.81
CA TRP A 74 10.22 16.65 1.53
C TRP A 74 8.88 16.50 2.22
N ILE A 75 8.42 17.51 2.98
CA ILE A 75 7.16 17.44 3.72
C ILE A 75 5.96 17.33 2.80
N CYS A 76 6.00 17.95 1.60
CA CYS A 76 4.93 17.89 0.63
C CYS A 76 4.83 16.55 -0.10
N HIS A 77 5.97 15.93 -0.42
CA HIS A 77 6.03 14.81 -1.35
C HIS A 77 6.44 13.48 -0.72
N ALA A 78 6.75 13.45 0.57
CA ALA A 78 7.01 12.20 1.28
C ALA A 78 5.75 11.31 1.30
N GLU A 79 5.94 10.00 1.18
CA GLU A 79 4.86 8.99 1.16
C GLU A 79 4.16 8.86 2.53
N ARG A 80 4.84 9.22 3.60
CA ARG A 80 4.28 9.38 4.96
C ARG A 80 4.86 10.61 5.64
N GLN A 81 4.25 11.04 6.72
CA GLN A 81 4.85 12.06 7.57
C GLN A 81 6.22 11.59 8.09
N LEU A 82 7.21 12.48 7.99
CA LEU A 82 8.56 12.23 8.47
C LEU A 82 8.69 12.62 9.94
N ARG A 83 9.45 11.87 10.69
CA ARG A 83 9.92 12.31 12.01
C ARG A 83 10.95 13.42 11.83
N ALA A 84 11.07 14.30 12.82
CA ALA A 84 12.02 15.41 12.76
C ALA A 84 13.45 14.96 12.47
N GLU A 85 13.90 13.86 13.09
CA GLU A 85 15.21 13.28 12.87
C GLU A 85 15.39 12.70 11.47
N GLU A 86 14.35 12.08 10.90
CA GLU A 86 14.37 11.57 9.52
C GLU A 86 14.57 12.71 8.52
N LEU A 87 13.80 13.80 8.68
CA LEU A 87 13.94 14.98 7.83
C LEU A 87 15.34 15.59 7.95
N CYS A 88 15.86 15.75 9.16
CA CYS A 88 17.19 16.33 9.39
C CYS A 88 18.29 15.49 8.71
N GLN A 89 18.23 14.17 8.81
CA GLN A 89 19.16 13.28 8.11
C GLN A 89 18.99 13.35 6.58
N ALA A 90 17.76 13.34 6.08
CA ALA A 90 17.50 13.48 4.64
C ALA A 90 18.08 14.78 4.05
N LEU A 91 18.03 15.87 4.82
CA LEU A 91 18.56 17.17 4.42
C LEU A 91 20.10 17.26 4.45
N ALA A 92 20.77 16.36 5.17
CA ALA A 92 22.24 16.26 5.21
C ALA A 92 22.82 15.46 4.04
N VAL A 93 22.01 14.68 3.33
CA VAL A 93 22.49 13.83 2.23
C VAL A 93 22.82 14.69 1.01
N GLU A 94 24.07 14.62 0.56
CA GLU A 94 24.49 15.16 -0.73
C GLU A 94 24.44 14.05 -1.80
N ILE A 95 23.59 14.20 -2.82
CA ILE A 95 23.37 13.18 -3.87
C ILE A 95 24.70 12.80 -4.53
N GLY A 96 24.98 11.47 -4.53
CA GLY A 96 26.19 10.91 -5.11
C GLY A 96 27.39 10.88 -4.16
N SER A 97 27.29 11.41 -2.93
CA SER A 97 28.36 11.29 -1.94
C SER A 97 28.47 9.84 -1.43
N THR A 98 29.66 9.46 -0.97
CA THR A 98 29.90 8.15 -0.33
C THR A 98 29.77 8.21 1.18
N ASP A 99 29.83 9.40 1.76
CA ASP A 99 29.72 9.64 3.19
C ASP A 99 28.46 10.47 3.48
N CYS A 100 27.62 9.96 4.35
CA CYS A 100 26.52 10.70 4.95
C CYS A 100 26.88 10.93 6.42
N ASN A 101 27.60 12.01 6.71
CA ASN A 101 27.98 12.33 8.07
C ASN A 101 26.72 12.78 8.85
N VAL A 102 26.33 12.02 9.87
CA VAL A 102 25.19 12.34 10.72
C VAL A 102 25.39 13.67 11.47
N ASP A 103 26.65 14.02 11.72
CA ASP A 103 27.01 15.28 12.42
C ASP A 103 26.77 16.52 11.54
N ASP A 104 26.62 16.36 10.22
CA ASP A 104 26.29 17.45 9.31
C ASP A 104 24.77 17.72 9.22
N ALA A 105 23.96 16.91 9.90
CA ALA A 105 22.51 17.07 9.90
C ALA A 105 22.10 18.37 10.61
N PRO A 106 21.28 19.22 9.95
CA PRO A 106 20.80 20.46 10.56
C PRO A 106 19.90 20.14 11.76
N SER A 107 19.93 20.96 12.80
CA SER A 107 18.94 20.83 13.87
C SER A 107 17.53 21.15 13.35
N ILE A 108 16.50 20.51 13.91
CA ILE A 108 15.12 20.79 13.53
C ILE A 108 14.74 22.26 13.75
N GLN A 109 15.28 22.90 14.78
CA GLN A 109 15.07 24.33 15.05
C GLN A 109 15.61 25.20 13.90
N THR A 110 16.77 24.82 13.35
CA THR A 110 17.36 25.48 12.18
C THR A 110 16.43 25.35 10.96
N VAL A 111 15.93 24.14 10.69
CA VAL A 111 14.99 23.87 9.60
C VAL A 111 13.71 24.70 9.75
N LEU A 112 13.11 24.69 10.94
CA LEU A 112 11.90 25.47 11.23
C LEU A 112 12.12 26.97 11.02
N SER A 113 13.28 27.50 11.44
CA SER A 113 13.61 28.91 11.26
C SER A 113 13.68 29.32 9.78
N TYR A 114 14.22 28.45 8.93
CA TYR A 114 14.35 28.71 7.49
C TYR A 114 13.05 28.48 6.71
N CYS A 115 12.12 27.69 7.25
CA CYS A 115 10.78 27.53 6.71
C CYS A 115 9.80 28.67 7.08
N GLN A 116 10.25 29.69 7.82
CA GLN A 116 9.51 30.93 8.08
C GLN A 116 8.06 30.70 8.58
N GLY A 117 7.87 29.71 9.47
CA GLY A 117 6.58 29.41 10.07
C GLY A 117 5.66 28.47 9.25
N PHE A 118 6.08 28.01 8.08
CA PHE A 118 5.29 27.08 7.26
C PHE A 118 5.29 25.64 7.80
N VAL A 119 6.24 25.30 8.65
CA VAL A 119 6.44 23.96 9.19
C VAL A 119 6.31 23.98 10.71
N VAL A 120 5.70 22.95 11.24
CA VAL A 120 5.58 22.70 12.69
C VAL A 120 5.97 21.26 13.00
N VAL A 121 6.37 21.02 14.24
CA VAL A 121 6.62 19.67 14.75
C VAL A 121 5.49 19.31 15.69
N ASP A 122 4.86 18.17 15.45
CA ASP A 122 3.96 17.57 16.41
C ASP A 122 4.79 17.06 17.60
N LYS A 123 4.40 17.46 18.81
CA LYS A 123 5.15 17.13 20.02
C LYS A 123 4.88 15.73 20.54
N GLU A 124 3.73 15.14 20.20
CA GLU A 124 3.37 13.80 20.65
C GLU A 124 4.06 12.74 19.79
N GLU A 125 4.02 12.93 18.46
CA GLU A 125 4.57 11.98 17.50
C GLU A 125 5.97 12.35 16.99
N SER A 126 6.48 13.52 17.34
CA SER A 126 7.75 14.08 16.83
C SER A 126 7.80 14.15 15.28
N THR A 127 6.64 14.22 14.63
CA THR A 127 6.53 14.32 13.17
C THR A 127 6.49 15.76 12.69
N VAL A 128 6.99 15.96 11.47
CA VAL A 128 7.02 17.27 10.80
C VAL A 128 5.83 17.40 9.88
N GLN A 129 5.15 18.54 9.93
CA GLN A 129 3.99 18.78 9.09
C GLN A 129 3.87 20.26 8.71
N LEU A 130 3.16 20.51 7.61
CA LEU A 130 2.82 21.87 7.23
C LEU A 130 1.79 22.44 8.21
N ILE A 131 1.82 23.76 8.41
CA ILE A 131 0.88 24.46 9.31
C ILE A 131 -0.58 24.25 8.92
N HIS A 132 -0.87 24.02 7.62
CA HIS A 132 -2.19 23.81 7.10
C HIS A 132 -2.20 22.97 5.81
N HIS A 133 -3.25 22.17 5.58
CA HIS A 133 -3.37 21.32 4.39
C HIS A 133 -3.47 22.14 3.07
N THR A 134 -4.08 23.32 3.09
CA THR A 134 -4.18 24.20 1.90
C THR A 134 -2.81 24.69 1.43
N LEU A 135 -1.81 24.77 2.31
CA LEU A 135 -0.44 25.07 1.90
C LEU A 135 0.15 23.92 1.08
N ARG A 136 -0.17 22.66 1.42
CA ARG A 136 0.24 21.51 0.61
C ARG A 136 -0.39 21.58 -0.79
N GLU A 137 -1.69 21.85 -0.86
CA GLU A 137 -2.40 21.99 -2.13
C GLU A 137 -1.80 23.12 -2.98
N TYR A 138 -1.50 24.25 -2.34
CA TYR A 138 -0.85 25.38 -3.00
C TYR A 138 0.52 24.99 -3.57
N LEU A 139 1.41 24.36 -2.75
CA LEU A 139 2.76 23.99 -3.15
C LEU A 139 2.76 22.92 -4.24
N VAL A 140 1.87 21.93 -4.19
CA VAL A 140 1.74 20.87 -5.20
C VAL A 140 1.22 21.40 -6.52
N ASN A 141 0.26 22.35 -6.50
CA ASN A 141 -0.29 22.95 -7.72
C ASN A 141 0.69 23.91 -8.40
N HIS A 142 1.63 24.49 -7.66
CA HIS A 142 2.65 25.37 -8.21
C HIS A 142 3.93 24.58 -8.58
N GLN A 143 3.84 23.73 -9.62
CA GLN A 143 4.92 22.83 -10.08
C GLN A 143 6.28 23.51 -10.33
N SER A 144 6.31 24.84 -10.57
CA SER A 144 7.55 25.61 -10.73
C SER A 144 8.38 25.71 -9.44
N PHE A 145 7.84 25.33 -8.29
CA PHE A 145 8.55 25.38 -7.00
C PHE A 145 9.55 24.23 -6.83
N PHE A 146 9.17 23.02 -7.23
CA PHE A 146 9.98 21.82 -7.02
C PHE A 146 10.19 21.13 -8.37
N GLN A 147 11.41 21.21 -8.89
CA GLN A 147 11.76 20.47 -10.08
C GLN A 147 11.98 19.00 -9.71
N TYR A 148 11.15 18.11 -10.24
CA TYR A 148 11.27 16.66 -10.09
C TYR A 148 11.43 16.18 -8.63
N PRO A 149 10.51 16.50 -7.70
CA PRO A 149 10.66 16.22 -6.29
C PRO A 149 10.82 14.75 -5.97
N HIS A 150 10.06 13.89 -6.64
CA HIS A 150 10.15 12.45 -6.42
C HIS A 150 11.50 11.86 -6.83
N MET A 151 12.07 12.34 -7.94
CA MET A 151 13.43 11.95 -8.35
C MET A 151 14.47 12.35 -7.31
N PHE A 152 14.42 13.59 -6.85
CA PHE A 152 15.34 14.09 -5.82
C PHE A 152 15.25 13.25 -4.54
N ILE A 153 14.03 12.93 -4.08
CA ILE A 153 13.79 12.08 -2.91
C ILE A 153 14.37 10.68 -3.12
N ALA A 154 14.11 10.06 -4.28
CA ALA A 154 14.63 8.74 -4.60
C ALA A 154 16.16 8.69 -4.62
N GLU A 155 16.81 9.66 -5.27
CA GLU A 155 18.26 9.76 -5.34
C GLU A 155 18.89 10.03 -3.99
N THR A 156 18.24 10.84 -3.14
CA THR A 156 18.64 11.07 -1.75
C THR A 156 18.59 9.77 -0.94
N CYS A 157 17.49 9.04 -1.03
CA CYS A 157 17.33 7.74 -0.35
C CYS A 157 18.38 6.73 -0.84
N LEU A 158 18.58 6.62 -2.16
CA LEU A 158 19.56 5.71 -2.74
C LEU A 158 21.01 6.08 -2.35
N THR A 159 21.33 7.37 -2.31
CA THR A 159 22.63 7.84 -1.85
C THR A 159 22.85 7.48 -0.38
N TYR A 160 21.85 7.70 0.47
CA TYR A 160 21.91 7.32 1.88
C TYR A 160 22.12 5.81 2.05
N LEU A 161 21.37 4.97 1.33
CA LEU A 161 21.50 3.51 1.38
C LEU A 161 22.88 3.02 0.89
N ASN A 162 23.50 3.73 -0.06
CA ASN A 162 24.85 3.43 -0.56
C ASN A 162 25.98 4.02 0.29
N SER A 163 25.68 4.75 1.36
CA SER A 163 26.69 5.37 2.21
C SER A 163 27.51 4.32 2.97
N GLN A 164 28.77 4.62 3.25
CA GLN A 164 29.67 3.71 3.95
C GLN A 164 29.10 3.29 5.32
N GLN A 165 28.45 4.20 6.03
CA GLN A 165 27.83 3.94 7.32
C GLN A 165 26.72 2.88 7.24
N VAL A 166 25.87 2.93 6.20
CA VAL A 166 24.77 1.99 6.01
C VAL A 166 25.27 0.67 5.46
N VAL A 167 26.15 0.69 4.46
CA VAL A 167 26.72 -0.51 3.82
C VAL A 167 27.59 -1.34 4.80
N ALA A 168 28.28 -0.68 5.73
CA ALA A 168 29.06 -1.37 6.77
C ALA A 168 28.19 -2.13 7.77
N LEU A 169 26.88 -1.84 7.86
CA LEU A 169 25.94 -2.53 8.73
C LEU A 169 25.43 -3.79 8.04
N THR A 170 25.75 -4.94 8.61
CA THR A 170 25.16 -6.21 8.19
C THR A 170 23.81 -6.43 8.87
N THR A 171 22.97 -7.29 8.30
CA THR A 171 21.64 -7.67 8.81
C THR A 171 21.65 -8.21 10.26
N SER A 172 22.83 -8.53 10.81
CA SER A 172 23.03 -9.00 12.20
C SER A 172 22.95 -7.88 13.24
N PHE A 173 23.01 -6.60 12.84
CA PHE A 173 23.09 -5.45 13.76
C PHE A 173 21.72 -4.77 13.96
N VAL A 174 20.74 -5.51 14.48
CA VAL A 174 19.40 -4.96 14.81
C VAL A 174 19.45 -3.82 15.84
N GLN A 175 20.48 -3.75 16.67
CA GLN A 175 20.65 -2.72 17.71
C GLN A 175 21.09 -1.35 17.14
N CYS A 176 21.64 -1.30 15.92
CA CYS A 176 22.15 -0.05 15.34
C CYS A 176 21.07 0.77 14.62
N ILE A 177 19.86 0.22 14.38
CA ILE A 177 18.77 0.91 13.66
C ILE A 177 18.33 2.18 14.39
N GLN A 178 18.44 2.22 15.72
CA GLN A 178 18.09 3.41 16.54
C GLN A 178 18.95 4.65 16.23
N HIS A 179 20.13 4.49 15.65
CA HIS A 179 21.03 5.59 15.28
C HIS A 179 20.89 6.03 13.83
N LEU A 180 20.03 5.37 13.04
CA LEU A 180 19.81 5.63 11.62
C LEU A 180 18.32 5.89 11.33
N PRO A 181 17.73 6.95 11.86
CA PRO A 181 16.29 7.21 11.73
C PRO A 181 15.80 7.24 10.27
N PHE A 182 16.62 7.72 9.33
CA PHE A 182 16.22 7.79 7.92
C PHE A 182 16.30 6.46 7.16
N LEU A 183 16.87 5.39 7.76
CA LEU A 183 17.04 4.08 7.11
C LEU A 183 15.70 3.44 6.72
N GLU A 184 14.73 3.45 7.64
CA GLU A 184 13.42 2.84 7.39
C GLU A 184 12.70 3.52 6.22
N TYR A 185 12.62 4.85 6.25
CA TYR A 185 12.01 5.59 5.15
C TYR A 185 12.71 5.31 3.82
N SER A 186 14.04 5.41 3.80
CA SER A 186 14.84 5.19 2.60
C SER A 186 14.64 3.78 2.03
N ALA A 187 14.62 2.75 2.89
CA ALA A 187 14.43 1.36 2.48
C ALA A 187 13.05 1.10 1.87
N LEU A 188 11.99 1.70 2.45
CA LEU A 188 10.62 1.42 2.07
C LEU A 188 10.14 2.21 0.85
N TYR A 189 10.61 3.45 0.69
CA TYR A 189 9.94 4.39 -0.23
C TYR A 189 10.78 4.89 -1.40
N TRP A 190 12.10 4.59 -1.46
CA TRP A 190 12.89 5.07 -2.59
C TRP A 190 12.35 4.60 -3.94
N GLY A 191 11.89 3.34 -4.00
CA GLY A 191 11.34 2.76 -5.23
C GLY A 191 9.98 3.33 -5.62
N THR A 192 9.13 3.70 -4.64
CA THR A 192 7.83 4.32 -4.91
C THR A 192 7.96 5.73 -5.47
N HIS A 193 9.06 6.42 -5.13
CA HIS A 193 9.36 7.73 -5.69
C HIS A 193 9.86 7.68 -7.14
N ILE A 194 10.23 6.51 -7.66
CA ILE A 194 10.61 6.31 -9.06
C ILE A 194 9.36 5.93 -9.86
N LYS A 195 8.44 6.88 -10.06
CA LYS A 195 7.16 6.56 -10.70
C LYS A 195 7.26 6.34 -12.22
N ASP A 196 8.08 7.11 -12.93
CA ASP A 196 8.05 7.08 -14.40
C ASP A 196 9.43 7.18 -15.08
N GLN A 197 10.45 7.69 -14.45
CA GLN A 197 11.78 7.85 -15.05
C GLN A 197 12.87 7.85 -13.98
N LEU A 198 13.84 6.96 -14.12
CA LEU A 198 15.14 7.06 -13.44
C LEU A 198 16.05 7.98 -14.22
N THR A 199 16.68 8.94 -13.52
CA THR A 199 17.84 9.61 -14.10
C THR A 199 18.99 8.60 -14.24
N ASP A 200 19.99 8.94 -15.05
CA ASP A 200 21.20 8.12 -15.14
C ASP A 200 21.90 8.01 -13.77
N VAL A 201 21.82 9.06 -12.94
CA VAL A 201 22.36 9.06 -11.56
C VAL A 201 21.57 8.09 -10.69
N GLY A 202 20.25 8.19 -10.67
CA GLY A 202 19.38 7.28 -9.90
C GLY A 202 19.54 5.83 -10.31
N LYS A 203 19.68 5.57 -11.63
CA LYS A 203 19.93 4.23 -12.18
C LYS A 203 21.28 3.68 -11.71
N ALA A 204 22.33 4.49 -11.78
CA ALA A 204 23.67 4.10 -11.32
C ALA A 204 23.68 3.81 -9.81
N LEU A 205 23.01 4.65 -8.99
CA LEU A 205 22.87 4.44 -7.55
C LEU A 205 22.10 3.17 -7.20
N ALA A 206 20.99 2.89 -7.90
CA ALA A 206 20.23 1.66 -7.70
C ALA A 206 21.03 0.41 -8.07
N LEU A 207 21.72 0.41 -9.21
CA LEU A 207 22.59 -0.70 -9.62
C LEU A 207 23.76 -0.90 -8.65
N LYS A 208 24.35 0.20 -8.15
CA LYS A 208 25.39 0.14 -7.11
C LYS A 208 24.86 -0.52 -5.83
N LEU A 209 23.69 -0.10 -5.36
CA LEU A 209 23.04 -0.71 -4.20
C LEU A 209 22.84 -2.21 -4.42
N PHE A 210 22.35 -2.61 -5.60
CA PHE A 210 22.06 -4.00 -5.91
C PHE A 210 23.29 -4.88 -6.10
N SER A 211 24.47 -4.32 -6.39
CA SER A 211 25.71 -5.07 -6.45
C SER A 211 26.16 -5.65 -5.10
N CYS A 212 25.71 -5.07 -3.98
CA CYS A 212 26.01 -5.52 -2.61
C CYS A 212 24.75 -5.88 -1.80
N TYR A 213 23.61 -6.13 -2.47
CA TYR A 213 22.30 -6.17 -1.83
C TYR A 213 22.06 -7.41 -0.98
N LEU A 214 22.74 -8.53 -1.22
CA LEU A 214 22.51 -9.82 -0.56
C LEU A 214 22.52 -9.77 0.99
N TYR A 215 23.21 -8.82 1.58
CA TYR A 215 23.31 -8.67 3.05
C TYR A 215 22.95 -7.26 3.51
N HIS A 216 22.34 -6.48 2.64
CA HIS A 216 22.07 -5.08 2.91
C HIS A 216 20.99 -4.92 3.99
N ILE A 217 21.23 -4.03 4.97
CA ILE A 217 20.34 -3.85 6.12
C ILE A 217 18.93 -3.39 5.74
N SER A 218 18.75 -2.72 4.58
CA SER A 218 17.45 -2.26 4.08
C SER A 218 16.49 -3.39 3.66
N ILE A 219 16.98 -4.61 3.46
CA ILE A 219 16.15 -5.76 3.07
C ILE A 219 15.09 -6.06 4.13
N ARG A 220 15.48 -6.04 5.39
CA ARG A 220 14.58 -6.41 6.49
C ARG A 220 13.34 -5.50 6.59
N PRO A 221 13.46 -4.18 6.73
CA PRO A 221 12.30 -3.30 6.79
C PRO A 221 11.43 -3.40 5.52
N LEU A 222 12.05 -3.56 4.35
CA LEU A 222 11.31 -3.74 3.09
C LEU A 222 10.45 -5.01 3.11
N LEU A 223 11.02 -6.15 3.51
CA LEU A 223 10.29 -7.42 3.56
C LEU A 223 9.24 -7.45 4.68
N GLU A 224 9.53 -6.90 5.85
CA GLU A 224 8.55 -6.80 6.95
C GLU A 224 7.35 -5.95 6.51
N HIS A 225 7.59 -4.86 5.81
CA HIS A 225 6.52 -4.02 5.24
C HIS A 225 5.73 -4.77 4.15
N ALA A 226 6.41 -5.36 3.18
CA ALA A 226 5.76 -6.07 2.07
C ALA A 226 4.93 -7.28 2.52
N LEU A 227 5.34 -7.95 3.60
CA LEU A 227 4.64 -9.12 4.15
C LEU A 227 3.63 -8.76 5.25
N GLY A 228 3.62 -7.52 5.74
CA GLY A 228 2.75 -7.06 6.82
C GLY A 228 3.01 -7.77 8.16
N ARG A 229 4.22 -8.31 8.38
CA ARG A 229 4.59 -9.03 9.60
C ARG A 229 6.07 -8.92 9.92
N SER A 230 6.41 -8.97 11.22
CA SER A 230 7.80 -9.02 11.66
C SER A 230 8.44 -10.37 11.30
N LEU A 231 9.70 -10.33 10.87
CA LEU A 231 10.47 -11.50 10.49
C LEU A 231 11.35 -11.97 11.65
N THR A 232 11.30 -13.27 11.94
CA THR A 232 12.02 -13.87 13.06
C THR A 232 13.46 -14.30 12.73
N PHE A 233 13.81 -14.37 11.44
CA PHE A 233 15.14 -14.74 10.99
C PHE A 233 16.07 -13.54 10.86
N LEU A 234 17.36 -13.76 11.13
CA LEU A 234 18.36 -12.69 11.27
C LEU A 234 19.22 -12.48 10.01
N GLY A 235 19.16 -13.39 9.03
CA GLY A 235 20.00 -13.34 7.83
C GLY A 235 19.18 -13.30 6.54
N PHE A 236 19.61 -12.46 5.59
CA PHE A 236 19.02 -12.35 4.26
C PHE A 236 20.13 -12.56 3.23
N SER A 237 20.40 -13.83 2.92
CA SER A 237 21.49 -14.22 2.00
C SER A 237 21.00 -14.56 0.60
N LYS A 238 19.69 -14.60 0.38
CA LYS A 238 19.09 -15.00 -0.89
C LYS A 238 18.28 -13.89 -1.56
N PHE A 239 17.95 -12.83 -0.83
CA PHE A 239 17.21 -11.70 -1.39
C PHE A 239 18.13 -10.85 -2.26
N THR A 240 17.86 -10.79 -3.56
CA THR A 240 18.70 -10.11 -4.56
C THR A 240 18.11 -8.77 -4.98
N GLY A 241 18.92 -7.97 -5.70
CA GLY A 241 18.46 -6.74 -6.32
C GLY A 241 17.29 -6.95 -7.30
N LEU A 242 17.20 -8.14 -7.93
CA LEU A 242 16.09 -8.46 -8.83
C LEU A 242 14.77 -8.64 -8.05
N HIS A 243 14.80 -9.22 -6.85
CA HIS A 243 13.63 -9.28 -5.96
C HIS A 243 13.17 -7.87 -5.57
N CYS A 244 14.10 -7.00 -5.15
CA CYS A 244 13.80 -5.63 -4.78
C CYS A 244 13.22 -4.82 -5.95
N ALA A 245 13.86 -4.89 -7.12
CA ALA A 245 13.36 -4.22 -8.32
C ALA A 245 11.98 -4.72 -8.75
N SER A 246 11.68 -6.00 -8.52
CA SER A 246 10.36 -6.60 -8.80
C SER A 246 9.30 -6.18 -7.79
N ILE A 247 9.65 -5.98 -6.52
CA ILE A 247 8.72 -5.42 -5.50
C ILE A 247 8.28 -4.01 -5.88
N PHE A 248 9.20 -3.18 -6.33
CA PHE A 248 8.92 -1.79 -6.69
C PHE A 248 8.44 -1.57 -8.13
N GLY A 249 8.51 -2.60 -8.99
CA GLY A 249 8.11 -2.48 -10.40
C GLY A 249 9.08 -1.69 -11.26
N LEU A 250 10.38 -1.71 -10.95
CA LEU A 250 11.41 -0.91 -11.61
C LEU A 250 11.83 -1.50 -12.97
N VAL A 251 11.02 -1.28 -14.00
CA VAL A 251 11.13 -1.89 -15.33
C VAL A 251 12.54 -1.81 -15.91
N GLU A 252 13.15 -0.62 -15.97
CA GLU A 252 14.46 -0.40 -16.55
C GLU A 252 15.60 -1.07 -15.76
N ILE A 253 15.45 -1.12 -14.44
CA ILE A 253 16.40 -1.82 -13.57
C ILE A 253 16.26 -3.33 -13.76
N VAL A 254 15.02 -3.86 -13.76
CA VAL A 254 14.77 -5.29 -14.03
C VAL A 254 15.37 -5.67 -15.38
N ARG A 255 15.10 -4.88 -16.45
CA ARG A 255 15.68 -5.10 -17.79
C ARG A 255 17.21 -5.15 -17.77
N THR A 256 17.85 -4.28 -16.99
CA THR A 256 19.31 -4.25 -16.87
C THR A 256 19.82 -5.48 -16.11
N LEU A 257 19.20 -5.82 -14.96
CA LEU A 257 19.64 -6.92 -14.11
C LEU A 257 19.51 -8.28 -14.79
N ILE A 258 18.43 -8.54 -15.52
CA ILE A 258 18.23 -9.83 -16.22
C ILE A 258 19.23 -10.07 -17.36
N MET A 259 19.89 -9.01 -17.87
CA MET A 259 20.94 -9.12 -18.88
C MET A 259 22.35 -9.32 -18.27
N MET A 260 22.49 -9.23 -16.95
CA MET A 260 23.78 -9.43 -16.28
C MET A 260 24.09 -10.93 -16.14
N GLU A 261 25.35 -11.29 -16.34
CA GLU A 261 25.80 -12.67 -16.13
C GLU A 261 25.61 -13.12 -14.69
N GLY A 262 25.15 -14.35 -14.50
CA GLY A 262 24.99 -14.98 -13.17
C GLY A 262 23.73 -14.61 -12.40
N VAL A 263 22.82 -13.82 -12.99
CA VAL A 263 21.52 -13.52 -12.36
C VAL A 263 20.58 -14.70 -12.54
N ASP A 264 20.14 -15.29 -11.41
CA ASP A 264 19.12 -16.33 -11.39
C ASP A 264 17.72 -15.70 -11.34
N ILE A 265 17.01 -15.78 -12.47
CA ILE A 265 15.64 -15.26 -12.61
C ILE A 265 14.64 -15.99 -11.70
N ASN A 266 14.91 -17.26 -11.41
CA ASN A 266 14.08 -18.11 -10.55
C ASN A 266 14.64 -18.22 -9.13
N GLY A 267 15.67 -17.45 -8.80
CA GLY A 267 16.21 -17.41 -7.46
C GLY A 267 15.11 -17.15 -6.45
N VAL A 268 15.13 -17.85 -5.32
CA VAL A 268 14.16 -17.65 -4.24
C VAL A 268 14.82 -16.96 -3.07
N ASP A 269 14.10 -16.00 -2.50
CA ASP A 269 14.48 -15.37 -1.25
C ASP A 269 14.22 -16.28 -0.03
N GLU A 270 14.43 -15.77 1.17
CA GLU A 270 14.19 -16.48 2.43
C GLU A 270 12.73 -16.85 2.67
N THR A 271 11.80 -16.17 1.99
CA THR A 271 10.36 -16.47 2.05
C THR A 271 9.94 -17.54 1.04
N GLY A 272 10.88 -17.97 0.18
CA GLY A 272 10.64 -18.86 -0.94
C GLY A 272 10.06 -18.16 -2.17
N ALA A 273 9.96 -16.82 -2.16
CA ALA A 273 9.40 -16.06 -3.26
C ALA A 273 10.45 -15.79 -4.35
N THR A 274 10.03 -15.88 -5.61
CA THR A 274 10.83 -15.48 -6.79
C THR A 274 10.59 -14.01 -7.12
N PRO A 275 11.47 -13.37 -7.92
CA PRO A 275 11.20 -12.04 -8.46
C PRO A 275 9.86 -11.92 -9.18
N LEU A 276 9.47 -12.94 -9.96
CA LEU A 276 8.18 -13.01 -10.63
C LEU A 276 7.02 -13.01 -9.65
N LEU A 277 7.13 -13.76 -8.54
CA LEU A 277 6.11 -13.80 -7.52
C LEU A 277 5.92 -12.42 -6.87
N TRP A 278 7.01 -11.73 -6.54
CA TRP A 278 6.95 -10.37 -5.99
C TRP A 278 6.31 -9.38 -6.96
N ALA A 279 6.68 -9.44 -8.25
CA ALA A 279 6.07 -8.59 -9.28
C ALA A 279 4.56 -8.88 -9.44
N ALA A 280 4.17 -10.16 -9.42
CA ALA A 280 2.78 -10.59 -9.52
C ALA A 280 1.95 -10.17 -8.29
N MET A 281 2.52 -10.30 -7.10
CA MET A 281 1.89 -9.90 -5.84
C MET A 281 1.60 -8.39 -5.77
N ASN A 282 2.49 -7.57 -6.35
CA ASN A 282 2.37 -6.11 -6.36
C ASN A 282 1.72 -5.55 -7.64
N GLY A 283 1.34 -6.40 -8.60
CA GLY A 283 0.61 -5.98 -9.80
C GLY A 283 1.46 -5.29 -10.86
N HIS A 284 2.76 -5.51 -10.90
CA HIS A 284 3.69 -4.89 -11.84
C HIS A 284 3.67 -5.60 -13.19
N GLU A 285 2.65 -5.32 -13.99
CA GLU A 285 2.36 -5.96 -15.28
C GLU A 285 3.58 -6.02 -16.21
N VAL A 286 4.25 -4.90 -16.45
CA VAL A 286 5.40 -4.82 -17.38
C VAL A 286 6.58 -5.64 -16.87
N VAL A 287 6.81 -5.67 -15.55
CA VAL A 287 7.88 -6.51 -14.97
C VAL A 287 7.53 -8.00 -15.10
N VAL A 288 6.26 -8.36 -14.86
CA VAL A 288 5.78 -9.74 -15.07
C VAL A 288 5.99 -10.15 -16.54
N GLU A 289 5.59 -9.31 -17.49
CA GLU A 289 5.77 -9.55 -18.92
C GLU A 289 7.25 -9.74 -19.27
N LEU A 290 8.14 -8.88 -18.78
CA LEU A 290 9.57 -8.99 -18.98
C LEU A 290 10.14 -10.31 -18.46
N LEU A 291 9.79 -10.69 -17.24
CA LEU A 291 10.26 -11.93 -16.62
C LEU A 291 9.71 -13.15 -17.35
N LEU A 292 8.42 -13.16 -17.73
CA LEU A 292 7.79 -14.25 -18.51
C LEU A 292 8.36 -14.36 -19.94
N GLY A 293 8.99 -13.33 -20.47
CA GLY A 293 9.67 -13.37 -21.77
C GLY A 293 10.91 -14.27 -21.80
N TRP A 294 11.44 -14.64 -20.65
CA TRP A 294 12.55 -15.58 -20.53
C TRP A 294 12.07 -17.02 -20.51
N LYS A 295 12.72 -17.88 -21.32
CA LYS A 295 12.32 -19.29 -21.44
C LYS A 295 12.50 -20.08 -20.15
N GLU A 296 13.49 -19.70 -19.35
CA GLU A 296 13.85 -20.32 -18.10
C GLU A 296 12.95 -19.90 -16.93
N ALA A 297 12.13 -18.84 -17.10
CA ALA A 297 11.24 -18.37 -16.06
C ALA A 297 10.19 -19.44 -15.67
N ASP A 298 10.11 -19.76 -14.40
CA ASP A 298 9.09 -20.68 -13.85
C ASP A 298 7.89 -19.85 -13.31
N PRO A 299 6.80 -19.73 -14.08
CA PRO A 299 5.65 -18.92 -13.70
C PRO A 299 4.77 -19.57 -12.65
N SER A 300 4.98 -20.85 -12.37
CA SER A 300 4.18 -21.62 -11.41
C SER A 300 4.88 -21.82 -10.06
N ARG A 301 6.15 -21.40 -9.93
CA ARG A 301 6.91 -21.63 -8.71
C ARG A 301 6.26 -20.95 -7.51
N PRO A 302 5.81 -21.72 -6.51
CA PRO A 302 5.14 -21.17 -5.35
C PRO A 302 6.15 -20.55 -4.37
N GLY A 303 5.71 -19.52 -3.66
CA GLY A 303 6.41 -18.93 -2.53
C GLY A 303 6.05 -19.58 -1.20
N GLY A 304 6.32 -18.87 -0.12
CA GLY A 304 5.91 -19.27 1.22
C GLY A 304 4.42 -19.58 1.30
N GLY A 305 4.07 -20.65 2.02
CA GLY A 305 2.68 -21.12 2.09
C GLY A 305 2.16 -21.79 0.82
N ARG A 306 3.05 -22.20 -0.11
CA ARG A 306 2.73 -22.80 -1.41
C ARG A 306 1.86 -21.92 -2.32
N ARG A 307 1.76 -20.63 -2.04
CA ARG A 307 0.95 -19.71 -2.84
C ARG A 307 1.67 -19.33 -4.13
N THR A 308 1.04 -19.55 -5.27
CA THR A 308 1.61 -19.32 -6.60
C THR A 308 1.50 -17.84 -7.02
N PRO A 309 2.28 -17.38 -8.03
CA PRO A 309 2.15 -16.02 -8.56
C PRO A 309 0.74 -15.66 -9.00
N ILE A 310 0.03 -16.60 -9.68
CA ILE A 310 -1.35 -16.35 -10.11
C ILE A 310 -2.32 -16.25 -8.92
N SER A 311 -2.11 -17.04 -7.84
CA SER A 311 -2.92 -16.93 -6.63
C SER A 311 -2.74 -15.59 -5.92
N TRP A 312 -1.50 -15.04 -5.91
CA TRP A 312 -1.23 -13.72 -5.37
C TRP A 312 -1.87 -12.62 -6.21
N ALA A 313 -1.67 -12.68 -7.53
CA ALA A 313 -2.27 -11.71 -8.47
C ALA A 313 -3.80 -11.71 -8.39
N ALA A 314 -4.42 -12.90 -8.35
CA ALA A 314 -5.87 -13.05 -8.25
C ALA A 314 -6.40 -12.52 -6.92
N GLY A 315 -5.74 -12.85 -5.81
CA GLY A 315 -6.13 -12.43 -4.47
C GLY A 315 -5.94 -10.93 -4.19
N ASN A 316 -5.05 -10.27 -4.92
CA ASN A 316 -4.83 -8.82 -4.83
C ASN A 316 -5.53 -8.02 -5.95
N GLY A 317 -6.27 -8.70 -6.85
CA GLY A 317 -7.08 -8.05 -7.89
C GLY A 317 -6.31 -7.55 -9.10
N HIS A 318 -5.08 -8.01 -9.31
CA HIS A 318 -4.22 -7.62 -10.43
C HIS A 318 -4.60 -8.34 -11.72
N ALA A 319 -5.74 -7.96 -12.30
CA ALA A 319 -6.34 -8.62 -13.45
C ALA A 319 -5.42 -8.73 -14.67
N ALA A 320 -4.62 -7.68 -14.96
CA ALA A 320 -3.66 -7.70 -16.06
C ALA A 320 -2.59 -8.79 -15.87
N VAL A 321 -2.06 -8.92 -14.64
CA VAL A 321 -1.09 -9.96 -14.28
C VAL A 321 -1.72 -11.36 -14.37
N VAL A 322 -2.97 -11.51 -13.88
CA VAL A 322 -3.72 -12.78 -14.03
C VAL A 322 -3.83 -13.15 -15.50
N TRP A 323 -4.16 -12.20 -16.38
CA TRP A 323 -4.26 -12.42 -17.83
C TRP A 323 -2.92 -12.87 -18.44
N LEU A 324 -1.82 -12.21 -18.10
CA LEU A 324 -0.47 -12.58 -18.57
C LEU A 324 -0.10 -14.01 -18.15
N LEU A 325 -0.33 -14.36 -16.88
CA LEU A 325 -0.03 -15.69 -16.37
C LEU A 325 -0.90 -16.76 -17.00
N LEU A 326 -2.21 -16.53 -17.19
CA LEU A 326 -3.12 -17.44 -17.89
C LEU A 326 -2.76 -17.65 -19.37
N GLY A 327 -2.02 -16.73 -19.98
CA GLY A 327 -1.49 -16.88 -21.35
C GLY A 327 -0.39 -17.93 -21.47
N ARG A 328 0.22 -18.35 -20.36
CA ARG A 328 1.26 -19.37 -20.32
C ARG A 328 0.65 -20.75 -20.12
N LYS A 329 1.14 -21.74 -20.89
CA LYS A 329 0.66 -23.15 -20.80
C LYS A 329 1.21 -23.90 -19.58
N ASP A 330 2.31 -23.42 -19.03
CA ASP A 330 3.01 -23.99 -17.87
C ASP A 330 2.52 -23.43 -16.52
N VAL A 331 1.46 -22.60 -16.54
CA VAL A 331 0.78 -22.12 -15.34
C VAL A 331 -0.39 -23.04 -15.02
N ASP A 332 -0.39 -23.59 -13.78
CA ASP A 332 -1.55 -24.29 -13.25
C ASP A 332 -2.54 -23.28 -12.64
N PRO A 333 -3.70 -23.06 -13.26
CA PRO A 333 -4.68 -22.10 -12.78
C PRO A 333 -5.48 -22.58 -11.56
N ASN A 334 -5.34 -23.87 -11.17
CA ASN A 334 -5.98 -24.48 -10.01
C ASN A 334 -4.97 -24.81 -8.88
N GLY A 335 -3.72 -24.36 -9.01
CA GLY A 335 -2.68 -24.62 -8.00
C GLY A 335 -3.09 -24.15 -6.61
N VAL A 336 -2.98 -25.04 -5.62
CA VAL A 336 -3.43 -24.80 -4.24
C VAL A 336 -2.30 -24.36 -3.31
N ASP A 337 -2.62 -23.51 -2.36
CA ASP A 337 -1.75 -23.18 -1.24
C ASP A 337 -1.87 -24.19 -0.08
N ILE A 338 -1.23 -23.91 1.08
CA ILE A 338 -1.28 -24.78 2.27
C ILE A 338 -2.66 -24.89 2.93
N ALA A 339 -3.60 -24.04 2.56
CA ALA A 339 -5.00 -24.07 3.02
C ALA A 339 -5.95 -24.59 1.92
N ASP A 340 -5.38 -25.25 0.91
CA ASP A 340 -6.06 -25.75 -0.29
C ASP A 340 -6.81 -24.66 -1.08
N LYS A 341 -6.43 -23.39 -0.90
CA LYS A 341 -7.04 -22.29 -1.65
C LYS A 341 -6.46 -22.17 -3.04
N THR A 342 -7.31 -22.21 -4.02
CA THR A 342 -7.03 -21.94 -5.44
C THR A 342 -7.01 -20.44 -5.75
N PRO A 343 -6.48 -19.99 -6.91
CA PRO A 343 -6.58 -18.61 -7.35
C PRO A 343 -8.01 -18.06 -7.37
N ILE A 344 -8.99 -18.90 -7.79
CA ILE A 344 -10.40 -18.48 -7.81
C ILE A 344 -10.98 -18.27 -6.40
N LEU A 345 -10.57 -19.09 -5.42
CA LEU A 345 -10.95 -18.89 -4.01
C LEU A 345 -10.43 -17.58 -3.46
N TRP A 346 -9.15 -17.24 -3.73
CA TRP A 346 -8.56 -15.96 -3.32
C TRP A 346 -9.26 -14.77 -3.96
N ALA A 347 -9.55 -14.83 -5.27
CA ALA A 347 -10.30 -13.78 -5.95
C ALA A 347 -11.73 -13.62 -5.41
N SER A 348 -12.37 -14.76 -5.06
CA SER A 348 -13.72 -14.77 -4.50
C SER A 348 -13.78 -14.18 -3.10
N GLU A 349 -12.83 -14.54 -2.23
CA GLU A 349 -12.76 -14.05 -0.86
C GLU A 349 -12.56 -12.52 -0.80
N ASN A 350 -11.80 -11.96 -1.75
CA ASN A 350 -11.47 -10.52 -1.79
C ASN A 350 -12.33 -9.72 -2.77
N GLY A 351 -13.28 -10.33 -3.47
CA GLY A 351 -14.26 -9.64 -4.31
C GLY A 351 -13.72 -9.11 -5.65
N HIS A 352 -12.66 -9.69 -6.17
CA HIS A 352 -11.97 -9.20 -7.37
C HIS A 352 -12.66 -9.65 -8.68
N GLU A 353 -13.73 -8.98 -9.05
CA GLU A 353 -14.58 -9.30 -10.19
C GLU A 353 -13.81 -9.48 -11.51
N ARG A 354 -12.86 -8.58 -11.82
CA ARG A 354 -12.10 -8.66 -13.10
C ARG A 354 -11.21 -9.90 -13.15
N ALA A 355 -10.53 -10.23 -12.05
CA ALA A 355 -9.73 -11.45 -11.95
C ALA A 355 -10.63 -12.70 -12.06
N MET A 356 -11.79 -12.68 -11.40
CA MET A 356 -12.80 -13.75 -11.50
C MET A 356 -13.26 -13.99 -12.94
N ARG A 357 -13.57 -12.95 -13.70
CA ARG A 357 -13.97 -13.07 -15.11
C ARG A 357 -12.90 -13.75 -15.97
N LEU A 358 -11.63 -13.41 -15.74
CA LEU A 358 -10.50 -14.01 -16.46
C LEU A 358 -10.31 -15.48 -16.10
N LEU A 359 -10.34 -15.81 -14.82
CA LEU A 359 -10.24 -17.20 -14.35
C LEU A 359 -11.39 -18.03 -14.89
N LEU A 360 -12.63 -17.60 -14.68
CA LEU A 360 -13.82 -18.30 -15.17
C LEU A 360 -13.90 -18.36 -16.72
N GLY A 361 -13.14 -17.55 -17.44
CA GLY A 361 -13.04 -17.62 -18.90
C GLY A 361 -12.34 -18.87 -19.42
N ARG A 362 -11.60 -19.60 -18.56
CA ARG A 362 -10.95 -20.87 -18.91
C ARG A 362 -11.86 -22.07 -18.60
N GLU A 363 -11.77 -23.09 -19.44
CA GLU A 363 -12.57 -24.33 -19.28
C GLU A 363 -11.98 -25.28 -18.22
N ASP A 364 -10.66 -25.17 -17.95
CA ASP A 364 -9.92 -26.01 -17.02
C ASP A 364 -9.96 -25.52 -15.57
N ILE A 365 -10.66 -24.43 -15.28
CA ILE A 365 -10.90 -23.94 -13.92
C ILE A 365 -12.03 -24.73 -13.27
N ASP A 366 -11.79 -25.20 -12.04
CA ASP A 366 -12.85 -25.70 -11.17
C ASP A 366 -13.52 -24.52 -10.43
N PRO A 367 -14.75 -24.12 -10.82
CA PRO A 367 -15.40 -22.96 -10.22
C PRO A 367 -16.00 -23.25 -8.83
N ASP A 368 -16.02 -24.51 -8.40
CA ASP A 368 -16.61 -24.97 -7.13
C ASP A 368 -15.59 -25.67 -6.22
N GLY A 369 -14.30 -25.67 -6.60
CA GLY A 369 -13.21 -26.28 -5.84
C GLY A 369 -13.06 -25.65 -4.46
N PRO A 370 -13.19 -26.45 -3.38
CA PRO A 370 -13.21 -25.92 -2.01
C PRO A 370 -11.82 -25.70 -1.42
N ASP A 371 -11.76 -24.97 -0.31
CA ASP A 371 -10.59 -24.89 0.57
C ASP A 371 -10.56 -26.08 1.58
N SER A 372 -9.53 -26.13 2.44
CA SER A 372 -9.34 -27.14 3.49
C SER A 372 -10.49 -27.23 4.52
N TYR A 373 -11.41 -26.27 4.54
CA TYR A 373 -12.65 -26.29 5.35
C TYR A 373 -13.89 -26.63 4.53
N ASP A 374 -13.70 -27.16 3.32
CA ASP A 374 -14.74 -27.44 2.32
C ASP A 374 -15.58 -26.22 1.91
N ARG A 375 -15.03 -25.00 2.05
CA ARG A 375 -15.71 -23.78 1.65
C ARG A 375 -15.46 -23.50 0.19
N ALA A 376 -16.52 -23.53 -0.59
CA ALA A 376 -16.49 -23.20 -2.01
C ALA A 376 -16.27 -21.70 -2.26
N PRO A 377 -15.83 -21.29 -3.47
CA PRO A 377 -15.69 -19.89 -3.85
C PRO A 377 -16.95 -19.05 -3.61
N ILE A 378 -18.13 -19.61 -3.87
CA ILE A 378 -19.41 -18.93 -3.64
C ILE A 378 -19.68 -18.67 -2.16
N SER A 379 -19.30 -19.60 -1.25
CA SER A 379 -19.41 -19.42 0.19
C SER A 379 -18.49 -18.30 0.71
N ARG A 380 -17.26 -18.22 0.18
CA ARG A 380 -16.30 -17.16 0.51
C ARG A 380 -16.79 -15.80 0.03
N ALA A 381 -17.27 -15.69 -1.19
CA ALA A 381 -17.83 -14.46 -1.74
C ALA A 381 -19.09 -14.03 -0.99
N ALA A 382 -19.96 -14.99 -0.61
CA ALA A 382 -21.18 -14.73 0.14
C ALA A 382 -20.91 -14.23 1.56
N ALA A 383 -19.91 -14.79 2.25
CA ALA A 383 -19.51 -14.37 3.59
C ALA A 383 -19.02 -12.93 3.64
N ASN A 384 -18.35 -12.47 2.58
CA ASN A 384 -17.74 -11.14 2.48
C ASN A 384 -18.60 -10.12 1.70
N GLY A 385 -19.80 -10.48 1.25
CA GLY A 385 -20.72 -9.55 0.62
C GLY A 385 -20.43 -9.21 -0.85
N HIS A 386 -19.67 -10.03 -1.56
CA HIS A 386 -19.20 -9.76 -2.93
C HIS A 386 -20.23 -10.13 -3.99
N GLU A 387 -21.26 -9.30 -4.18
CA GLU A 387 -22.40 -9.57 -5.07
C GLU A 387 -22.01 -9.87 -6.52
N ALA A 388 -21.09 -9.09 -7.09
CA ALA A 388 -20.66 -9.27 -8.48
C ALA A 388 -20.00 -10.64 -8.67
N VAL A 389 -19.20 -11.09 -7.71
CA VAL A 389 -18.53 -12.39 -7.73
C VAL A 389 -19.54 -13.53 -7.60
N VAL A 390 -20.50 -13.43 -6.66
CA VAL A 390 -21.56 -14.45 -6.51
C VAL A 390 -22.38 -14.57 -7.80
N LYS A 391 -22.75 -13.46 -8.45
CA LYS A 391 -23.46 -13.47 -9.73
C LYS A 391 -22.66 -14.18 -10.84
N LEU A 392 -21.34 -13.95 -10.89
CA LEU A 392 -20.47 -14.61 -11.86
C LEU A 392 -20.40 -16.12 -11.64
N LEU A 393 -20.29 -16.56 -10.38
CA LEU A 393 -20.24 -17.97 -10.01
C LEU A 393 -21.58 -18.68 -10.33
N LEU A 394 -22.70 -18.09 -9.94
CA LEU A 394 -24.05 -18.64 -10.25
C LEU A 394 -24.32 -18.76 -11.76
N GLY A 395 -23.67 -17.94 -12.58
CA GLY A 395 -23.75 -18.04 -14.04
C GLY A 395 -22.91 -19.18 -14.65
N ARG A 396 -22.13 -19.92 -13.83
CA ARG A 396 -21.27 -21.01 -14.32
C ARG A 396 -21.88 -22.38 -14.04
N LYS A 397 -21.77 -23.29 -15.02
CA LYS A 397 -22.11 -24.68 -14.83
C LYS A 397 -21.15 -25.35 -13.84
N GLY A 398 -21.67 -26.17 -12.95
CA GLY A 398 -20.87 -26.91 -11.96
C GLY A 398 -20.75 -26.24 -10.62
N VAL A 399 -21.27 -25.02 -10.43
CA VAL A 399 -21.35 -24.36 -9.13
C VAL A 399 -22.63 -24.81 -8.42
N ASP A 400 -22.49 -25.37 -7.20
CA ASP A 400 -23.62 -25.71 -6.34
C ASP A 400 -23.92 -24.50 -5.41
N PRO A 401 -25.07 -23.82 -5.60
CA PRO A 401 -25.43 -22.65 -4.81
C PRO A 401 -25.78 -22.98 -3.35
N ASP A 402 -25.98 -24.26 -3.01
CA ASP A 402 -26.32 -24.73 -1.64
C ASP A 402 -25.25 -25.66 -1.06
N ARG A 403 -24.03 -25.70 -1.63
CA ARG A 403 -22.94 -26.54 -1.17
C ARG A 403 -22.56 -26.19 0.29
N PRO A 404 -22.65 -27.16 1.24
CA PRO A 404 -22.24 -26.92 2.62
C PRO A 404 -20.72 -27.03 2.76
N ASP A 405 -20.18 -26.30 3.74
CA ASP A 405 -18.82 -26.49 4.20
C ASP A 405 -18.71 -27.61 5.25
N ASN A 406 -17.50 -27.85 5.79
CA ASN A 406 -17.26 -28.87 6.83
C ASN A 406 -18.04 -28.66 8.13
N GLY A 407 -18.59 -27.46 8.34
CA GLY A 407 -19.49 -27.16 9.46
C GLY A 407 -20.97 -27.32 9.11
N GLY A 408 -21.29 -27.70 7.86
CA GLY A 408 -22.65 -27.76 7.34
C GLY A 408 -23.23 -26.41 6.93
N ARG A 409 -22.44 -25.32 6.97
CA ARG A 409 -22.91 -23.98 6.58
C ARG A 409 -22.92 -23.83 5.08
N THR A 410 -24.04 -23.35 4.56
CA THR A 410 -24.25 -23.08 3.13
C THR A 410 -23.91 -21.61 2.79
N PRO A 411 -23.77 -21.27 1.49
CA PRO A 411 -23.56 -19.88 1.05
C PRO A 411 -24.61 -18.91 1.61
N ILE A 412 -25.89 -19.33 1.68
CA ILE A 412 -26.94 -18.50 2.24
C ILE A 412 -26.79 -18.30 3.77
N SER A 413 -26.28 -19.32 4.49
CA SER A 413 -25.95 -19.19 5.92
C SER A 413 -24.83 -18.18 6.17
N TRP A 414 -23.81 -18.18 5.29
CA TRP A 414 -22.70 -17.22 5.34
C TRP A 414 -23.17 -15.81 5.01
N ALA A 415 -23.95 -15.62 3.94
CA ALA A 415 -24.54 -14.34 3.58
C ALA A 415 -25.46 -13.79 4.68
N ALA A 416 -26.24 -14.65 5.30
CA ALA A 416 -27.16 -14.29 6.38
C ALA A 416 -26.39 -13.83 7.63
N GLY A 417 -25.35 -14.55 8.02
CA GLY A 417 -24.49 -14.19 9.15
C GLY A 417 -23.70 -12.90 8.94
N GLY A 418 -23.35 -12.56 7.68
CA GLY A 418 -22.73 -11.29 7.27
C GLY A 418 -23.71 -10.12 7.08
N GLY A 419 -25.02 -10.37 7.13
CA GLY A 419 -26.05 -9.34 6.93
C GLY A 419 -26.24 -8.87 5.49
N HIS A 420 -25.82 -9.66 4.52
CA HIS A 420 -25.80 -9.32 3.09
C HIS A 420 -27.17 -9.56 2.43
N GLU A 421 -28.12 -8.65 2.66
CA GLU A 421 -29.52 -8.76 2.23
C GLU A 421 -29.66 -9.05 0.73
N VAL A 422 -28.90 -8.36 -0.10
CA VAL A 422 -28.95 -8.52 -1.57
C VAL A 422 -28.51 -9.93 -1.97
N LEU A 423 -27.45 -10.47 -1.34
CA LEU A 423 -26.97 -11.81 -1.59
C LEU A 423 -27.95 -12.88 -1.13
N VAL A 424 -28.57 -12.68 0.04
CA VAL A 424 -29.61 -13.60 0.52
C VAL A 424 -30.76 -13.65 -0.48
N LYS A 425 -31.23 -12.51 -1.02
CA LYS A 425 -32.27 -12.47 -2.07
C LYS A 425 -31.81 -13.22 -3.32
N LEU A 426 -30.60 -12.95 -3.78
CA LEU A 426 -30.04 -13.56 -4.99
C LEU A 426 -29.92 -15.09 -4.86
N LEU A 427 -29.50 -15.59 -3.69
CA LEU A 427 -29.40 -17.02 -3.41
C LEU A 427 -30.77 -17.68 -3.29
N LEU A 428 -31.76 -17.01 -2.70
CA LEU A 428 -33.15 -17.52 -2.63
C LEU A 428 -33.82 -17.65 -3.99
N GLU A 429 -33.36 -16.93 -4.99
CA GLU A 429 -33.84 -17.04 -6.39
C GLU A 429 -33.28 -18.25 -7.13
N GLN A 430 -32.27 -18.94 -6.56
CA GLN A 430 -31.64 -20.09 -7.20
C GLN A 430 -32.38 -21.38 -6.90
N GLU A 431 -32.57 -22.20 -7.94
CA GLU A 431 -33.09 -23.55 -7.76
C GLU A 431 -32.13 -24.39 -6.90
N GLY A 432 -32.68 -25.18 -5.97
CA GLY A 432 -31.91 -26.07 -5.11
C GLY A 432 -31.42 -25.45 -3.79
N VAL A 433 -31.50 -24.13 -3.59
CA VAL A 433 -31.13 -23.51 -2.33
C VAL A 433 -32.20 -23.76 -1.27
N ASN A 434 -31.78 -24.36 -0.13
CA ASN A 434 -32.64 -24.58 1.01
C ASN A 434 -32.43 -23.46 2.05
N PRO A 435 -33.42 -22.52 2.22
CA PRO A 435 -33.26 -21.38 3.13
C PRO A 435 -33.31 -21.76 4.63
N ASP A 436 -33.68 -23.01 4.95
CA ASP A 436 -33.82 -23.51 6.32
C ASP A 436 -32.87 -24.67 6.63
N ARG A 437 -31.88 -24.91 5.77
CA ARG A 437 -30.91 -25.99 5.97
C ARG A 437 -30.08 -25.72 7.22
N PRO A 438 -30.11 -26.61 8.26
CA PRO A 438 -29.30 -26.41 9.46
C PRO A 438 -27.83 -26.79 9.19
N ASP A 439 -26.95 -26.14 9.89
CA ASP A 439 -25.54 -26.58 10.03
C ASP A 439 -25.41 -27.78 10.97
N HIS A 440 -24.20 -28.28 11.19
CA HIS A 440 -23.97 -29.47 12.03
C HIS A 440 -24.34 -29.24 13.52
N ASP A 441 -24.45 -27.98 13.97
CA ASP A 441 -24.90 -27.62 15.31
C ASP A 441 -26.44 -27.36 15.36
N GLY A 442 -27.16 -27.62 14.27
CA GLY A 442 -28.59 -27.39 14.13
C GLY A 442 -28.99 -25.94 13.92
N ARG A 443 -28.03 -25.04 13.59
CA ARG A 443 -28.28 -23.62 13.38
C ARG A 443 -28.64 -23.34 11.94
N THR A 444 -29.78 -22.72 11.70
CA THR A 444 -30.26 -22.35 10.36
C THR A 444 -29.74 -20.98 9.91
N PRO A 445 -29.88 -20.62 8.62
CA PRO A 445 -29.51 -19.29 8.13
C PRO A 445 -30.17 -18.15 8.93
N ILE A 446 -31.41 -18.32 9.37
CA ILE A 446 -32.12 -17.32 10.20
C ILE A 446 -31.49 -17.16 11.57
N PHE A 447 -30.99 -18.25 12.18
CA PHE A 447 -30.24 -18.19 13.43
C PHE A 447 -28.98 -17.31 13.28
N TRP A 448 -28.22 -17.51 12.19
CA TRP A 448 -27.01 -16.74 11.92
C TRP A 448 -27.31 -15.25 11.69
N ALA A 449 -28.40 -14.94 10.97
CA ALA A 449 -28.86 -13.56 10.78
C ALA A 449 -29.27 -12.89 12.11
N ALA A 450 -29.98 -13.62 12.96
CA ALA A 450 -30.41 -13.13 14.29
C ALA A 450 -29.21 -12.93 15.23
N ALA A 451 -28.25 -13.86 15.24
CA ALA A 451 -27.02 -13.74 16.03
C ALA A 451 -26.18 -12.53 15.59
N GLY A 452 -26.16 -12.22 14.29
CA GLY A 452 -25.51 -11.02 13.72
C GLY A 452 -26.34 -9.73 13.88
N LYS A 453 -27.56 -9.80 14.43
CA LYS A 453 -28.50 -8.67 14.57
C LYS A 453 -28.90 -8.04 13.22
N HIS A 454 -29.07 -8.87 12.20
CA HIS A 454 -29.42 -8.45 10.83
C HIS A 454 -30.93 -8.56 10.59
N ASP A 455 -31.73 -7.67 11.20
CA ASP A 455 -33.19 -7.71 11.18
C ASP A 455 -33.82 -7.75 9.78
N ALA A 456 -33.21 -7.07 8.80
CA ALA A 456 -33.70 -7.09 7.42
C ALA A 456 -33.58 -8.48 6.81
N VAL A 457 -32.46 -9.18 7.04
CA VAL A 457 -32.21 -10.55 6.59
C VAL A 457 -33.13 -11.54 7.31
N VAL A 458 -33.32 -11.37 8.63
CA VAL A 458 -34.27 -12.19 9.41
C VAL A 458 -35.69 -12.10 8.81
N LYS A 459 -36.19 -10.88 8.55
CA LYS A 459 -37.51 -10.67 7.93
C LYS A 459 -37.61 -11.31 6.53
N LEU A 460 -36.52 -11.29 5.78
CA LEU A 460 -36.46 -11.86 4.44
C LEU A 460 -36.55 -13.39 4.51
N LEU A 461 -35.73 -14.03 5.34
CA LEU A 461 -35.73 -15.48 5.53
C LEU A 461 -37.03 -15.99 6.11
N CYS A 462 -37.65 -15.30 7.08
CA CYS A 462 -38.98 -15.64 7.60
C CYS A 462 -40.08 -15.68 6.52
N LYS A 463 -39.94 -14.89 5.44
CA LYS A 463 -40.88 -14.90 4.32
C LYS A 463 -40.61 -16.05 3.34
N ALA A 464 -39.38 -16.47 3.24
CA ALA A 464 -38.94 -17.51 2.29
C ALA A 464 -39.18 -18.93 2.84
N VAL A 465 -39.19 -19.12 4.16
CA VAL A 465 -39.47 -20.41 4.81
C VAL A 465 -40.98 -20.53 4.99
N PRO A 466 -41.69 -21.51 4.33
CA PRO A 466 -43.12 -21.76 4.57
C PRO A 466 -43.31 -22.15 6.03
N ILE A 467 -44.29 -21.53 6.70
CA ILE A 467 -44.67 -21.85 8.08
C ILE A 467 -45.35 -23.24 8.12
N SER A 468 -44.55 -24.28 8.00
CA SER A 468 -44.96 -25.66 8.29
C SER A 468 -43.90 -26.26 9.19
N ASN A 469 -44.14 -26.24 10.50
CA ASN A 469 -43.30 -26.73 11.61
C ASN A 469 -42.22 -25.73 12.14
N ALA A 470 -42.68 -24.53 12.47
CA ALA A 470 -41.89 -23.65 13.32
C ALA A 470 -42.08 -24.00 14.79
N ASP A 471 -41.38 -24.99 15.30
CA ASP A 471 -41.02 -24.97 16.74
C ASP A 471 -39.88 -23.94 16.89
N VAL A 472 -40.28 -22.70 17.05
CA VAL A 472 -39.41 -21.61 17.48
C VAL A 472 -38.99 -21.91 18.92
N ARG A 473 -37.96 -22.72 19.12
CA ARG A 473 -37.20 -22.75 20.36
C ARG A 473 -36.27 -21.57 20.41
N LEU A 474 -36.83 -20.39 20.62
CA LEU A 474 -36.15 -19.25 21.24
C LEU A 474 -35.98 -19.62 22.71
N SER A 475 -34.87 -20.20 23.09
CA SER A 475 -34.43 -20.27 24.49
C SER A 475 -33.20 -19.39 24.66
N PRO A 476 -33.13 -18.63 25.79
CA PRO A 476 -32.30 -17.47 26.04
C PRO A 476 -30.79 -17.75 26.07
#